data_1f18be041d2b5870575535d9c5da7891
#
_entry.id   1f18be041d2b5870575535d9c5da7891
#
_cell.length_a   1.000
_cell.length_b   1.000
_cell.length_c   1.000
_cell.angle_alpha   90.00
_cell.angle_beta   90.00
_cell.angle_gamma   90.00
#
_symmetry.space_group_name_H-M   'P 1'
#
loop_
_entity.id
_entity.type
_entity.pdbx_description
1 polymer ?
#
loop_
_entity_poly.entity_id
_entity_poly.type
_entity_poly.pdbx_seq_one_letter_code
_entity_poly.pdbx_strand_id
1 'polypeptide(L)' 'FWDADGKRYIHYVGSWGPLILGHAHPDVVRAVTDRARDGLSFGAPTEIEIEMAELLCATVPGMEMVRLVSSGTEA' A
#
# COMPACT_ATOMS: atom_id res chain seq x y z
N PHE A 1 1.40 14.24 12.70
CA PHE A 1 2.82 14.43 12.33
C PHE A 1 3.44 15.55 13.16
N TRP A 2 4.75 15.68 13.08
CA TRP A 2 5.53 16.72 13.75
C TRP A 2 6.30 17.52 12.73
N ASP A 3 6.47 18.81 12.96
CA ASP A 3 7.37 19.65 12.17
C ASP A 3 8.84 19.49 12.61
N ALA A 4 9.73 20.23 11.95
CA ALA A 4 11.16 20.19 12.25
C ALA A 4 11.51 20.69 13.66
N ASP A 5 10.64 21.50 14.26
CA ASP A 5 10.79 22.02 15.62
C ASP A 5 10.15 21.09 16.68
N GLY A 6 9.61 19.94 16.25
CA GLY A 6 9.01 18.94 17.13
C GLY A 6 7.56 19.27 17.55
N LYS A 7 6.93 20.26 16.95
CA LYS A 7 5.53 20.60 17.23
C LYS A 7 4.59 19.62 16.55
N ARG A 8 3.61 19.10 17.31
CA ARG A 8 2.63 18.13 16.83
C ARG A 8 1.43 18.77 16.17
N TYR A 9 1.01 18.19 15.04
CA TYR A 9 -0.19 18.57 14.29
C TYR A 9 -1.08 17.37 14.02
N ILE A 10 -2.40 17.62 13.96
CA ILE A 10 -3.34 16.60 13.48
C ILE A 10 -3.34 16.64 11.95
N HIS A 11 -3.26 15.47 11.33
CA HIS A 11 -3.16 15.33 9.89
C HIS A 11 -4.45 14.76 9.32
N TYR A 12 -5.21 15.58 8.60
CA TYR A 12 -6.50 15.18 8.02
C TYR A 12 -6.42 14.76 6.55
N VAL A 13 -5.28 14.96 5.88
CA VAL A 13 -5.15 14.70 4.44
C VAL A 13 -4.90 13.22 4.14
N GLY A 14 -4.16 12.51 5.01
CA GLY A 14 -3.88 11.07 4.84
C GLY A 14 -3.27 10.72 3.48
N SER A 15 -2.35 11.57 2.95
CA SER A 15 -1.78 11.45 1.60
C SER A 15 -2.84 11.32 0.50
N TRP A 16 -3.88 12.17 0.58
CA TRP A 16 -5.02 12.22 -0.35
C TRP A 16 -5.89 10.95 -0.34
N GLY A 17 -5.97 10.28 0.81
CA GLY A 17 -6.90 9.19 1.07
C GLY A 17 -6.32 7.79 1.29
N PRO A 18 -5.14 7.41 0.76
CA PRO A 18 -4.68 6.02 0.85
C PRO A 18 -4.21 5.60 2.25
N LEU A 19 -3.85 6.54 3.14
CA LEU A 19 -3.31 6.22 4.46
C LEU A 19 -4.42 6.00 5.51
N ILE A 20 -5.27 5.02 5.30
CA ILE A 20 -6.37 4.66 6.22
C ILE A 20 -5.85 4.31 7.62
N LEU A 21 -4.72 3.63 7.70
CA LEU A 21 -4.06 3.23 8.96
C LEU A 21 -3.01 4.24 9.47
N GLY A 22 -2.84 5.38 8.77
CA GLY A 22 -1.83 6.37 9.08
C GLY A 22 -0.48 6.12 8.39
N HIS A 23 0.50 6.97 8.68
CA HIS A 23 1.79 7.00 7.97
C HIS A 23 2.73 5.84 8.31
N ALA A 24 2.61 5.26 9.51
CA ALA A 24 3.56 4.25 9.99
C ALA A 24 2.88 3.25 10.92
N HIS A 25 1.82 2.60 10.42
CA HIS A 25 1.20 1.51 11.17
C HIS A 25 2.22 0.38 11.38
N PRO A 26 2.42 -0.11 12.61
CA PRO A 26 3.51 -1.05 12.92
C PRO A 26 3.44 -2.34 12.09
N ASP A 27 2.25 -2.86 11.83
CA ASP A 27 2.11 -4.09 11.03
C ASP A 27 2.44 -3.85 9.55
N VAL A 28 2.08 -2.68 9.01
CA VAL A 28 2.42 -2.31 7.63
C VAL A 28 3.93 -2.12 7.49
N VAL A 29 4.55 -1.39 8.42
CA VAL A 29 6.01 -1.18 8.43
C VAL A 29 6.75 -2.52 8.53
N ARG A 30 6.30 -3.42 9.40
CA ARG A 30 6.88 -4.76 9.53
C ARG A 30 6.77 -5.54 8.22
N ALA A 31 5.58 -5.62 7.63
CA ALA A 31 5.36 -6.34 6.37
C ALA A 31 6.23 -5.80 5.22
N VAL A 32 6.33 -4.47 5.08
CA VAL A 32 7.20 -3.84 4.08
C VAL A 32 8.67 -4.15 4.34
N THR A 33 9.12 -4.06 5.60
CA THR A 33 10.52 -4.35 5.98
C THR A 33 10.88 -5.80 5.69
N ASP A 34 9.98 -6.74 5.98
CA ASP A 34 10.22 -8.16 5.75
C ASP A 34 10.30 -8.46 4.25
N ARG A 35 9.39 -7.94 3.45
CA ARG A 35 9.42 -8.11 1.99
C ARG A 35 10.60 -7.41 1.32
N ALA A 36 11.04 -6.27 1.84
CA ALA A 36 12.19 -5.55 1.31
C ALA A 36 13.50 -6.37 1.38
N ARG A 37 13.60 -7.35 2.28
CA ARG A 37 14.74 -8.28 2.36
C ARG A 37 14.83 -9.21 1.16
N ASP A 38 13.70 -9.53 0.54
CA ASP A 38 13.62 -10.42 -0.63
C ASP A 38 13.84 -9.65 -1.94
N GLY A 39 13.74 -8.32 -1.90
CA GLY A 39 13.93 -7.43 -3.05
C GLY A 39 12.81 -6.39 -3.17
N LEU A 40 13.11 -5.30 -3.88
CA LEU A 40 12.21 -4.16 -4.04
C LEU A 40 11.66 -4.00 -5.46
N SER A 41 12.24 -4.70 -6.45
CA SER A 41 11.80 -4.60 -7.84
C SER A 41 12.19 -5.87 -8.60
N PHE A 42 11.24 -6.39 -9.37
CA PHE A 42 11.41 -7.59 -10.17
C PHE A 42 10.90 -7.31 -11.59
N GLY A 43 11.59 -7.80 -12.58
CA GLY A 43 11.15 -7.74 -13.98
C GLY A 43 10.16 -8.84 -14.36
N ALA A 44 9.43 -9.40 -13.38
CA ALA A 44 8.48 -10.50 -13.54
C ALA A 44 7.39 -10.40 -12.47
N PRO A 45 6.23 -11.04 -12.67
CA PRO A 45 5.20 -11.15 -11.65
C PRO A 45 5.73 -11.78 -10.36
N THR A 46 5.23 -11.30 -9.23
CA THR A 46 5.61 -11.81 -7.91
C THR A 46 4.43 -12.48 -7.23
N GLU A 47 4.71 -13.40 -6.31
CA GLU A 47 3.69 -14.10 -5.55
C GLU A 47 2.76 -13.15 -4.78
N ILE A 48 3.33 -12.08 -4.20
CA ILE A 48 2.53 -11.08 -3.47
C ILE A 48 1.56 -10.28 -4.36
N GLU A 49 1.87 -10.09 -5.64
CA GLU A 49 0.93 -9.49 -6.60
C GLU A 49 -0.25 -10.42 -6.89
N ILE A 50 0.01 -11.72 -6.95
CA ILE A 50 -1.02 -12.75 -7.15
C ILE A 50 -1.92 -12.79 -5.92
N GLU A 51 -1.35 -12.88 -4.71
CA GLU A 51 -2.08 -12.83 -3.44
C GLU A 51 -3.00 -11.60 -3.36
N MET A 52 -2.50 -10.42 -3.76
CA MET A 52 -3.27 -9.18 -3.76
C MET A 52 -4.41 -9.22 -4.78
N ALA A 53 -4.17 -9.74 -5.98
CA ALA A 53 -5.21 -9.87 -7.00
C ALA A 53 -6.32 -10.84 -6.56
N GLU A 54 -5.96 -11.97 -5.98
CA GLU A 54 -6.90 -12.94 -5.42
C GLU A 54 -7.73 -12.34 -4.28
N LEU A 55 -7.09 -11.60 -3.36
CA LEU A 55 -7.78 -10.91 -2.27
C LEU A 55 -8.80 -9.88 -2.79
N LEU A 56 -8.43 -9.10 -3.80
CA LEU A 56 -9.32 -8.10 -4.40
C LEU A 56 -10.50 -8.75 -5.11
N CYS A 57 -10.26 -9.81 -5.89
CA CYS A 57 -11.34 -10.57 -6.54
C CYS A 57 -12.29 -11.22 -5.52
N ALA A 58 -11.78 -11.70 -4.41
CA ALA A 58 -12.58 -12.30 -3.34
C ALA A 58 -13.39 -11.26 -2.53
N THR A 59 -12.88 -10.03 -2.41
CA THR A 59 -13.44 -9.01 -1.50
C THR A 59 -14.39 -8.07 -2.22
N VAL A 60 -14.12 -7.74 -3.48
CA VAL A 60 -14.90 -6.77 -4.25
C VAL A 60 -15.93 -7.49 -5.12
N PRO A 61 -17.25 -7.30 -4.87
CA PRO A 61 -18.28 -7.98 -5.64
C PRO A 61 -18.19 -7.68 -7.15
N GLY A 62 -18.22 -8.73 -7.96
CA GLY A 62 -18.20 -8.62 -9.43
C GLY A 62 -16.82 -8.37 -10.05
N MET A 63 -15.77 -8.38 -9.24
CA MET A 63 -14.41 -8.28 -9.75
C MET A 63 -13.86 -9.66 -10.11
N GLU A 64 -13.61 -9.90 -11.39
CA GLU A 64 -13.11 -11.17 -11.91
C GLU A 64 -11.62 -11.14 -12.28
N MET A 65 -11.09 -9.94 -12.52
CA MET A 65 -9.69 -9.76 -12.94
C MET A 65 -9.15 -8.44 -12.39
N VAL A 66 -7.89 -8.44 -11.96
CA VAL A 66 -7.20 -7.28 -11.40
C VAL A 66 -5.86 -7.08 -12.07
N ARG A 67 -5.53 -5.81 -12.35
CA ARG A 67 -4.20 -5.37 -12.73
C ARG A 67 -3.77 -4.23 -11.81
N LEU A 68 -2.61 -4.36 -11.20
CA LEU A 68 -2.00 -3.29 -10.42
C LEU A 68 -1.33 -2.28 -11.35
N VAL A 69 -1.53 -1.00 -11.08
CA VAL A 69 -0.97 0.12 -11.85
C VAL A 69 -0.44 1.18 -10.87
N SER A 70 0.34 2.14 -11.38
CA SER A 70 1.05 3.10 -10.52
C SER A 70 0.33 4.44 -10.36
N SER A 71 -0.75 4.68 -11.10
CA SER A 71 -1.50 5.95 -11.04
C SER A 71 -2.99 5.76 -11.32
N GLY A 72 -3.81 6.70 -10.86
CA GLY A 72 -5.23 6.72 -11.17
C GLY A 72 -5.52 6.94 -12.67
N THR A 73 -4.63 7.61 -13.38
CA THR A 73 -4.74 7.82 -14.83
C THR A 73 -4.58 6.51 -15.61
N GLU A 74 -3.69 5.63 -15.15
CA GLU A 74 -3.53 4.29 -15.74
C GLU A 74 -4.73 3.39 -15.42
N ALA A 75 -5.31 3.55 -14.22
CA ALA A 75 -6.50 2.80 -13.81
C ALA A 75 -7.76 3.25 -14.54
#